data_5666258aa525d67efd45cef54f02a93c
#
_entry.id   5666258aa525d67efd45cef54f02a93c
#
_cell.length_a   1.000
_cell.length_b   1.000
_cell.length_c   1.000
_cell.angle_alpha   90.00
_cell.angle_beta   90.00
_cell.angle_gamma   90.00
#
_symmetry.space_group_name_H-M   'P 1'
#
loop_
_entity.id
_entity.type
_entity.pdbx_description
1 polymer ?
#
loop_
_entity_poly.entity_id
_entity_poly.type
_entity_poly.pdbx_seq_one_letter_code
_entity_poly.pdbx_strand_id
1 'polypeptide(L)'
;MRIATINHNGTPTLSVRRGDNYVDLSKAAPQLPKDMIGLLTAGALGEADKAARVAGDDALIPAAGVSYLPPVPNPPKIPCCGLNYRDHAIETNSPIPDYPIIFMRSAT
;
A
#
# COMPACT_ATOMS: atom_id res chain seq x y z
N MET A 1 10.47 2.31 -6.99
CA MET A 1 10.29 1.98 -5.56
C MET A 1 9.09 1.04 -5.36
N ARG A 2 9.16 0.08 -4.45
CA ARG A 2 8.04 -0.73 -3.97
C ARG A 2 7.88 -0.46 -2.48
N ILE A 3 6.69 -0.04 -2.07
CA ILE A 3 6.36 0.31 -0.69
C ILE A 3 5.25 -0.61 -0.18
N ALA A 4 5.29 -0.96 1.08
CA ALA A 4 4.31 -1.84 1.72
C ALA A 4 4.07 -1.44 3.17
N THR A 5 2.86 -1.71 3.66
CA THR A 5 2.59 -1.77 5.10
C THR A 5 2.74 -3.23 5.53
N ILE A 6 3.66 -3.49 6.44
CA ILE A 6 3.93 -4.82 6.96
C ILE A 6 3.66 -4.89 8.46
N ASN A 7 3.29 -6.07 8.95
CA ASN A 7 3.25 -6.31 10.38
C ASN A 7 4.66 -6.68 10.87
N HIS A 8 5.28 -5.78 11.61
CA HIS A 8 6.57 -6.02 12.23
C HIS A 8 6.42 -6.02 13.75
N ASN A 9 6.60 -7.17 14.38
CA ASN A 9 6.45 -7.37 15.83
C ASN A 9 5.10 -6.86 16.37
N GLY A 10 4.00 -7.12 15.66
CA GLY A 10 2.66 -6.69 16.05
C GLY A 10 2.32 -5.22 15.71
N THR A 11 3.25 -4.48 15.10
CA THR A 11 3.05 -3.07 14.75
C THR A 11 3.00 -2.89 13.24
N PRO A 12 1.96 -2.21 12.69
CA PRO A 12 1.94 -1.79 11.31
C PRO A 12 3.13 -0.87 11.00
N THR A 13 3.95 -1.25 10.05
CA THR A 13 5.19 -0.54 9.70
C THR A 13 5.21 -0.23 8.22
N LEU A 14 5.31 1.05 7.88
CA LEU A 14 5.48 1.49 6.50
C LEU A 14 6.92 1.26 6.07
N SER A 15 7.12 0.54 4.98
CA SER A 15 8.43 0.05 4.59
C SER A 15 8.66 0.12 3.09
N VAL A 16 9.89 0.29 2.68
CA VAL A 16 10.33 0.29 1.28
C VAL A 16 11.16 -0.96 1.00
N ARG A 17 10.85 -1.68 -0.08
CA ARG A 17 11.63 -2.85 -0.50
C ARG A 17 13.01 -2.45 -1.00
N ARG A 18 14.06 -3.09 -0.46
CA ARG A 18 15.46 -2.98 -0.89
C ARG A 18 16.09 -4.37 -0.96
N GLY A 19 16.20 -4.91 -2.17
CA GLY A 19 16.71 -6.28 -2.36
C GLY A 19 15.85 -7.30 -1.63
N ASP A 20 16.47 -8.13 -0.80
CA ASP A 20 15.79 -9.15 0.01
C ASP A 20 15.31 -8.66 1.40
N ASN A 21 15.31 -7.33 1.59
CA ASN A 21 14.87 -6.70 2.81
C ASN A 21 13.78 -5.65 2.56
N TYR A 22 13.06 -5.31 3.62
CA TYR A 22 12.31 -4.08 3.76
C TYR A 22 13.09 -3.10 4.63
N VAL A 23 13.01 -1.83 4.31
CA VAL A 23 13.55 -0.73 5.13
C VAL A 23 12.41 -0.13 5.92
N ASP A 24 12.49 -0.20 7.23
CA ASP A 24 11.57 0.47 8.16
C ASP A 24 11.72 1.99 8.05
N LEU A 25 10.72 2.67 7.49
CA LEU A 25 10.75 4.12 7.33
C LEU A 25 10.70 4.86 8.67
N SER A 26 10.15 4.26 9.72
CA SER A 26 10.12 4.89 11.04
C SER A 26 11.52 5.05 11.64
N LYS A 27 12.46 4.21 11.22
CA LYS A 27 13.88 4.27 11.60
C LYS A 27 14.71 5.06 10.59
N ALA A 28 14.54 4.75 9.30
CA ALA A 28 15.35 5.37 8.23
C ALA A 28 15.01 6.85 8.01
N ALA A 29 13.78 7.27 8.28
CA ALA A 29 13.30 8.64 8.09
C ALA A 29 12.20 8.99 9.11
N PRO A 30 12.51 9.10 10.41
CA PRO A 30 11.53 9.31 11.48
C PRO A 30 10.72 10.60 11.34
N GLN A 31 11.18 11.57 10.55
CA GLN A 31 10.48 12.81 10.23
C GLN A 31 9.34 12.63 9.23
N LEU A 32 9.31 11.52 8.47
CA LEU A 32 8.27 11.25 7.49
C LEU A 32 7.00 10.70 8.16
N PRO A 33 5.81 10.89 7.54
CA PRO A 33 4.59 10.25 7.97
C PRO A 33 4.72 8.73 8.07
N LYS A 34 4.09 8.14 9.08
CA LYS A 34 4.22 6.71 9.41
C LYS A 34 3.20 5.81 8.70
N ASP A 35 2.31 6.40 7.92
CA ASP A 35 1.30 5.70 7.15
C ASP A 35 1.26 6.17 5.70
N MET A 36 0.65 5.35 4.85
CA MET A 36 0.62 5.58 3.40
C MET A 36 -0.12 6.86 3.02
N ILE A 37 -1.25 7.15 3.68
CA ILE A 37 -2.05 8.34 3.37
C ILE A 37 -1.25 9.60 3.68
N GLY A 38 -0.66 9.66 4.86
CA GLY A 38 0.19 10.78 5.27
C GLY A 38 1.36 10.98 4.32
N LEU A 39 2.04 9.88 3.93
CA LEU A 39 3.17 9.94 3.00
C LEU A 39 2.77 10.48 1.62
N LEU A 40 1.64 10.03 1.09
CA LEU A 40 1.10 10.48 -0.19
C LEU A 40 0.65 11.95 -0.11
N THR A 41 -0.06 12.32 0.95
CA THR A 41 -0.55 13.68 1.17
C THR A 41 0.59 14.69 1.29
N ALA A 42 1.69 14.29 1.93
CA ALA A 42 2.91 15.10 2.04
C ALA A 42 3.73 15.17 0.75
N GLY A 43 3.40 14.37 -0.28
CA GLY A 43 4.19 14.27 -1.51
C GLY A 43 5.59 13.69 -1.29
N ALA A 44 5.80 12.96 -0.19
CA ALA A 44 7.11 12.58 0.32
C ALA A 44 7.64 11.22 -0.20
N LEU A 45 7.06 10.67 -1.27
CA LEU A 45 7.51 9.39 -1.84
C LEU A 45 8.99 9.43 -2.27
N GLY A 46 9.43 10.54 -2.85
CA GLY A 46 10.82 10.71 -3.27
C GLY A 46 11.80 10.72 -2.10
N GLU A 47 11.41 11.31 -0.98
CA GLU A 47 12.22 11.32 0.24
C GLU A 47 12.29 9.93 0.88
N ALA A 48 11.17 9.22 0.89
CA ALA A 48 11.12 7.83 1.37
C ALA A 48 12.04 6.91 0.54
N ASP A 49 12.05 7.04 -0.79
CA ASP A 49 12.94 6.28 -1.66
C ASP A 49 14.42 6.59 -1.39
N LYS A 50 14.77 7.87 -1.25
CA LYS A 50 16.14 8.30 -0.92
C LYS A 50 16.58 7.74 0.44
N ALA A 51 15.74 7.89 1.46
CA ALA A 51 16.03 7.38 2.80
C ALA A 51 16.23 5.86 2.80
N ALA A 52 15.39 5.12 2.08
CA ALA A 52 15.50 3.68 1.97
C ALA A 52 16.80 3.22 1.28
N ARG A 53 17.31 3.99 0.33
CA ARG A 53 18.57 3.66 -0.36
C ARG A 53 19.80 3.75 0.53
N VAL A 54 19.80 4.69 1.47
CA VAL A 54 20.95 4.97 2.35
C VAL A 54 20.78 4.46 3.78
N ALA A 55 19.66 3.81 4.07
CA ALA A 55 19.36 3.29 5.41
C ALA A 55 20.42 2.30 5.90
N GLY A 56 20.77 2.39 7.16
CA GLY A 56 21.64 1.44 7.85
C GLY A 56 20.97 0.10 8.12
N ASP A 57 21.75 -0.87 8.58
CA ASP A 57 21.30 -2.25 8.82
C ASP A 57 20.28 -2.35 9.95
N ASP A 58 20.27 -1.39 10.88
CA ASP A 58 19.32 -1.30 12.00
C ASP A 58 17.87 -1.05 11.56
N ALA A 59 17.70 -0.51 10.33
CA ALA A 59 16.38 -0.29 9.72
C ALA A 59 15.93 -1.47 8.83
N LEU A 60 16.76 -2.50 8.63
CA LEU A 60 16.44 -3.61 7.72
C LEU A 60 15.58 -4.67 8.41
N ILE A 61 14.58 -5.13 7.68
CA ILE A 61 13.69 -6.22 8.05
C ILE A 61 13.77 -7.26 6.92
N PRO A 62 14.19 -8.51 7.17
CA PRO A 62 14.20 -9.55 6.15
C PRO A 62 12.82 -9.70 5.53
N ALA A 63 12.75 -9.75 4.20
CA ALA A 63 11.48 -9.86 3.50
C ALA A 63 10.87 -11.26 3.54
N ALA A 64 11.71 -12.26 3.82
CA ALA A 64 11.24 -13.63 4.01
C ALA A 64 10.37 -13.70 5.29
N GLY A 65 9.13 -14.20 5.14
CA GLY A 65 8.22 -14.37 6.27
C GLY A 65 7.50 -13.12 6.75
N VAL A 66 7.62 -11.97 6.06
CA VAL A 66 6.81 -10.79 6.40
C VAL A 66 5.33 -11.03 6.17
N SER A 67 4.51 -10.59 7.11
CA SER A 67 3.07 -10.51 6.95
C SER A 67 2.68 -9.14 6.39
N TYR A 68 1.99 -9.13 5.25
CA TYR A 68 1.52 -7.89 4.64
C TYR A 68 0.19 -7.46 5.25
N LEU A 69 0.05 -6.17 5.45
CA LEU A 69 -1.20 -5.51 5.81
C LEU A 69 -1.74 -4.72 4.59
N PRO A 70 -3.02 -4.36 4.59
CA PRO A 70 -3.54 -3.46 3.57
C PRO A 70 -2.66 -2.21 3.47
N PRO A 71 -2.30 -1.76 2.25
CA PRO A 71 -1.45 -0.56 2.10
C PRO A 71 -2.10 0.68 2.71
N VAL A 72 -3.43 0.75 2.68
CA VAL A 72 -4.26 1.79 3.31
C VAL A 72 -5.29 1.09 4.19
N PRO A 73 -5.01 0.87 5.50
CA PRO A 73 -5.91 0.13 6.39
C PRO A 73 -7.27 0.80 6.59
N ASN A 74 -7.28 2.14 6.63
CA ASN A 74 -8.48 2.94 6.88
C ASN A 74 -8.71 3.94 5.73
N PRO A 75 -9.11 3.47 4.53
CA PRO A 75 -9.32 4.36 3.41
C PRO A 75 -10.55 5.23 3.64
N PRO A 76 -10.48 6.54 3.34
CA PRO A 76 -11.64 7.44 3.48
C PRO A 76 -12.74 7.16 2.45
N LYS A 77 -12.39 6.51 1.34
CA LYS A 77 -13.30 6.15 0.25
C LYS A 77 -12.86 4.84 -0.38
N ILE A 78 -13.83 4.00 -0.76
CA ILE A 78 -13.60 2.76 -1.49
C ILE A 78 -14.48 2.77 -2.76
N PRO A 79 -14.04 3.46 -3.84
CA PRO A 79 -14.74 3.40 -5.12
C PRO A 79 -14.50 2.02 -5.77
N CYS A 80 -15.58 1.41 -6.26
CA CYS A 80 -15.55 0.13 -6.94
C CYS A 80 -16.06 0.30 -8.37
N CYS A 81 -15.53 -0.52 -9.30
CA CYS A 81 -16.01 -0.61 -10.66
C CYS A 81 -16.78 -1.93 -10.85
N GLY A 82 -18.08 -1.85 -11.12
CA GLY A 82 -18.92 -3.00 -11.40
C GLY A 82 -18.70 -3.52 -12.83
N LEU A 83 -18.88 -4.85 -13.01
CA LEU A 83 -18.74 -5.52 -14.30
C LEU A 83 -17.49 -5.14 -15.11
N ASN A 84 -16.36 -4.94 -14.39
CA ASN A 84 -15.10 -4.49 -14.98
C ASN A 84 -14.40 -5.57 -15.82
N TYR A 85 -14.85 -6.82 -15.73
CA TYR A 85 -14.33 -7.97 -16.48
C TYR A 85 -15.44 -8.62 -17.30
N ARG A 86 -15.12 -8.98 -18.56
CA ARG A 86 -16.09 -9.62 -19.48
C ARG A 86 -16.63 -10.94 -18.92
N ASP A 87 -15.77 -11.75 -18.32
CA ASP A 87 -16.16 -13.04 -17.74
C ASP A 87 -17.21 -12.87 -16.63
N HIS A 88 -17.09 -11.81 -15.83
CA HIS A 88 -18.08 -11.49 -14.81
C HIS A 88 -19.43 -11.10 -15.41
N ALA A 89 -19.43 -10.35 -16.50
CA ALA A 89 -20.68 -10.03 -17.21
C ALA A 89 -21.35 -11.28 -17.78
N ILE A 90 -20.56 -12.21 -18.32
CA ILE A 90 -21.05 -13.51 -18.86
C ILE A 90 -21.62 -14.37 -17.72
N GLU A 91 -20.89 -14.53 -16.61
CA GLU A 91 -21.33 -15.32 -15.44
C GLU A 91 -22.65 -14.82 -14.85
N THR A 92 -22.83 -13.51 -14.83
CA THR A 92 -24.06 -12.87 -14.28
C THR A 92 -25.16 -12.68 -15.33
N ASN A 93 -24.95 -13.15 -16.57
CA ASN A 93 -25.84 -12.93 -17.71
C ASN A 93 -26.23 -11.46 -17.88
N SER A 94 -25.26 -10.56 -17.68
CA SER A 94 -25.43 -9.11 -17.76
C SER A 94 -24.84 -8.57 -19.06
N PRO A 95 -25.44 -7.54 -19.68
CA PRO A 95 -24.82 -6.87 -20.81
C PRO A 95 -23.49 -6.23 -20.40
N ILE A 96 -22.52 -6.20 -21.33
CA ILE A 96 -21.27 -5.47 -21.11
C ILE A 96 -21.60 -3.99 -21.07
N PRO A 97 -21.25 -3.27 -19.98
CA PRO A 97 -21.55 -1.85 -19.87
C PRO A 97 -20.77 -1.01 -20.88
N ASP A 98 -21.43 -0.03 -21.50
CA ASP A 98 -20.80 0.96 -22.40
C ASP A 98 -19.96 1.98 -21.60
N TYR A 99 -20.29 2.19 -20.33
CA TYR A 99 -19.62 3.12 -19.41
C TYR A 99 -19.26 2.43 -18.11
N PRO A 100 -18.18 2.85 -17.42
CA PRO A 100 -17.82 2.29 -16.11
C PRO A 100 -18.94 2.47 -15.08
N ILE A 101 -19.38 1.39 -14.46
CA ILE A 101 -20.34 1.41 -13.36
C ILE A 101 -19.56 1.64 -12.06
N ILE A 102 -19.58 2.87 -11.55
CA ILE A 102 -18.88 3.23 -10.32
C ILE A 102 -19.85 3.24 -9.15
N PHE A 103 -19.49 2.53 -8.08
CA PHE A 103 -20.22 2.56 -6.82
C PHE A 103 -19.26 2.67 -5.63
N MET A 104 -19.79 3.12 -4.50
CA MET A 104 -19.02 3.32 -3.28
C MET A 104 -19.33 2.20 -2.28
N ARG A 105 -18.29 1.69 -1.63
CA ARG A 105 -18.43 0.84 -0.44
C ARG A 105 -18.16 1.64 0.82
N SER A 106 -18.82 1.23 1.91
CA SER A 106 -18.49 1.72 3.24
C SER A 106 -17.05 1.31 3.61
N ALA A 107 -16.37 2.17 4.36
CA ALA A 107 -15.04 1.89 4.91
C ALA A 107 -15.11 1.00 6.18
N THR A 108 -16.30 0.74 6.68
CA THR A 108 -16.58 -0.11 7.86
C THR A 108 -17.29 -1.37 7.46
#